data_876132e3a88c2c7d7aea541caf8b686d
#
_entry.id   876132e3a88c2c7d7aea541caf8b686d
#
_cell.length_a   1.000
_cell.length_b   1.000
_cell.length_c   1.000
_cell.angle_alpha   90.00
_cell.angle_beta   90.00
_cell.angle_gamma   90.00
#
_symmetry.space_group_name_H-M   'P 1'
#
loop_
_entity.id
_entity.type
_entity.pdbx_description
1 polymer ?
#
loop_
_entity_poly.entity_id
_entity_poly.type
_entity_poly.pdbx_seq_one_letter_code
_entity_poly.pdbx_strand_id
1 'polypeptide(L)'
;RFPDSELGLSIKRSEDELSKIEPWSLNQHTKSGLLERCRDSEYEIEEVQNMVLEYISKKIKPNKGILCGNSIWVDRKFLKKEMPLLEKYLFYRMIDVSSIKELVQRWYPDVKFPEKSKTHLAMKDISESIDELIWLREHFFSNPDYIGNI
;
A
#
# COMPACT_ATOMS: atom_id res chain seq x y z
N ARG A 1 -8.79 -12.54 3.70
CA ARG A 1 -9.29 -11.15 3.86
C ARG A 1 -10.38 -11.12 4.90
N PHE A 2 -10.34 -10.13 5.78
CA PHE A 2 -11.45 -9.93 6.73
C PHE A 2 -12.50 -9.04 6.05
N PRO A 3 -13.80 -9.35 6.14
CA PRO A 3 -14.85 -8.42 5.76
C PRO A 3 -14.64 -7.09 6.49
N ASP A 4 -14.94 -5.97 5.84
CA ASP A 4 -14.78 -4.61 6.38
C ASP A 4 -13.33 -4.22 6.77
N SER A 5 -12.33 -4.82 6.11
CA SER A 5 -10.92 -4.48 6.34
C SER A 5 -10.35 -3.45 5.34
N GLU A 6 -11.19 -2.92 4.47
CA GLU A 6 -10.79 -1.97 3.42
C GLU A 6 -11.30 -0.56 3.74
N LEU A 7 -10.42 0.42 3.60
CA LEU A 7 -10.74 1.84 3.71
C LEU A 7 -10.06 2.59 2.56
N GLY A 8 -10.86 3.20 1.70
CA GLY A 8 -10.39 4.01 0.59
C GLY A 8 -10.95 5.43 0.71
N LEU A 9 -10.05 6.43 0.77
CA LEU A 9 -10.39 7.84 0.87
C LEU A 9 -9.62 8.64 -0.18
N SER A 10 -10.23 9.68 -0.73
CA SER A 10 -9.55 10.66 -1.56
C SER A 10 -9.28 11.91 -0.73
N ILE A 11 -8.10 12.49 -0.89
CA ILE A 11 -7.67 13.69 -0.17
C ILE A 11 -7.83 14.87 -1.11
N LYS A 12 -8.44 15.94 -0.62
CA LYS A 12 -8.59 17.18 -1.35
C LYS A 12 -7.24 17.75 -1.77
N ARG A 13 -7.13 18.21 -3.00
CA ARG A 13 -5.95 18.89 -3.52
C ARG A 13 -6.35 20.10 -4.34
N SER A 14 -5.60 21.18 -4.17
CA SER A 14 -5.80 22.43 -4.93
C SER A 14 -5.37 22.26 -6.40
N GLU A 15 -5.90 23.09 -7.27
CA GLU A 15 -5.49 23.12 -8.69
C GLU A 15 -4.00 23.46 -8.86
N ASP A 16 -3.44 24.28 -7.96
CA ASP A 16 -2.00 24.57 -7.96
C ASP A 16 -1.15 23.33 -7.69
N GLU A 17 -1.56 22.48 -6.74
CA GLU A 17 -0.87 21.19 -6.48
C GLU A 17 -1.05 20.21 -7.64
N LEU A 18 -2.26 20.10 -8.18
CA LEU A 18 -2.56 19.20 -9.29
C LEU A 18 -1.84 19.62 -10.59
N SER A 19 -1.59 20.91 -10.80
CA SER A 19 -0.86 21.42 -11.96
C SER A 19 0.63 21.05 -11.97
N LYS A 20 1.20 20.67 -10.81
CA LYS A 20 2.61 20.29 -10.64
C LYS A 20 2.88 18.80 -10.83
N ILE A 21 1.83 18.03 -11.17
CA ILE A 21 1.95 16.58 -11.40
C ILE A 21 2.75 16.32 -12.68
N GLU A 22 3.71 15.42 -12.62
CA GLU A 22 4.48 14.94 -13.77
C GLU A 22 3.58 14.41 -14.89
N PRO A 23 3.89 14.63 -16.19
CA PRO A 23 3.02 14.30 -17.31
C PRO A 23 2.57 12.83 -17.34
N TRP A 24 3.44 11.89 -17.00
CA TRP A 24 3.09 10.48 -16.95
C TRP A 24 2.04 10.20 -15.86
N SER A 25 2.27 10.70 -14.65
CA SER A 25 1.36 10.56 -13.50
C SER A 25 0.03 11.27 -13.78
N LEU A 26 0.07 12.44 -14.39
CA LEU A 26 -1.13 13.18 -14.81
C LEU A 26 -2.02 12.33 -15.72
N ASN A 27 -1.44 11.70 -16.75
CA ASN A 27 -2.18 10.83 -17.66
C ASN A 27 -2.81 9.62 -16.95
N GLN A 28 -2.05 8.95 -16.05
CA GLN A 28 -2.56 7.80 -15.29
C GLN A 28 -3.67 8.21 -14.33
N HIS A 29 -3.50 9.30 -13.59
CA HIS A 29 -4.47 9.77 -12.62
C HIS A 29 -5.75 10.36 -13.26
N THR A 30 -5.64 10.93 -14.46
CA THR A 30 -6.80 11.32 -15.26
C THR A 30 -7.60 10.10 -15.68
N LYS A 31 -6.94 9.07 -16.24
CA LYS A 31 -7.58 7.82 -16.68
C LYS A 31 -8.26 7.07 -15.53
N SER A 32 -7.66 7.06 -14.35
CA SER A 32 -8.22 6.40 -13.16
C SER A 32 -9.32 7.23 -12.46
N GLY A 33 -9.57 8.46 -12.89
CA GLY A 33 -10.50 9.39 -12.26
C GLY A 33 -10.02 9.91 -10.89
N LEU A 34 -8.74 9.70 -10.52
CA LEU A 34 -8.21 10.12 -9.23
C LEU A 34 -8.21 11.64 -9.09
N LEU A 35 -7.84 12.37 -10.15
CA LEU A 35 -7.79 13.84 -10.10
C LEU A 35 -9.15 14.45 -9.82
N GLU A 36 -10.20 13.92 -10.43
CA GLU A 36 -11.58 14.35 -10.20
C GLU A 36 -11.98 14.07 -8.75
N ARG A 37 -11.75 12.86 -8.26
CA ARG A 37 -12.01 12.52 -6.85
C ARG A 37 -11.23 13.39 -5.86
N CYS A 38 -10.02 13.83 -6.20
CA CYS A 38 -9.25 14.73 -5.34
C CYS A 38 -9.80 16.16 -5.35
N ARG A 39 -10.35 16.63 -6.49
CA ARG A 39 -11.01 17.94 -6.58
C ARG A 39 -12.32 17.97 -5.80
N ASP A 40 -13.10 16.90 -5.95
CA ASP A 40 -14.44 16.79 -5.36
C ASP A 40 -14.41 16.35 -3.90
N SER A 41 -13.25 15.96 -3.38
CA SER A 41 -13.13 15.53 -2.00
C SER A 41 -13.35 16.68 -1.03
N GLU A 42 -14.11 16.40 0.03
CA GLU A 42 -14.33 17.33 1.15
C GLU A 42 -13.25 17.15 2.25
N TYR A 43 -12.44 16.09 2.18
CA TYR A 43 -11.49 15.72 3.25
C TYR A 43 -10.10 16.30 3.02
N GLU A 44 -9.65 17.10 3.97
CA GLU A 44 -8.27 17.54 4.05
C GLU A 44 -7.35 16.43 4.62
N ILE A 45 -6.04 16.56 4.41
CA ILE A 45 -5.06 15.53 4.79
C ILE A 45 -5.09 15.17 6.29
N GLU A 46 -5.30 16.16 7.16
CA GLU A 46 -5.36 15.96 8.61
C GLU A 46 -6.61 15.19 9.02
N GLU A 47 -7.74 15.46 8.38
CA GLU A 47 -8.98 14.72 8.62
C GLU A 47 -8.83 13.27 8.21
N VAL A 48 -8.27 13.01 7.02
CA VAL A 48 -8.00 11.65 6.54
C VAL A 48 -7.04 10.93 7.48
N GLN A 49 -5.98 11.59 7.96
CA GLN A 49 -5.08 11.01 8.95
C GLN A 49 -5.82 10.55 10.21
N ASN A 50 -6.71 11.40 10.74
CA ASN A 50 -7.48 11.09 11.95
C ASN A 50 -8.48 9.94 11.70
N MET A 51 -9.16 9.93 10.55
CA MET A 51 -10.08 8.85 10.15
C MET A 51 -9.34 7.50 10.04
N VAL A 52 -8.17 7.50 9.41
CA VAL A 52 -7.35 6.28 9.29
C VAL A 52 -6.85 5.83 10.66
N LEU A 53 -6.38 6.74 11.50
CA LEU A 53 -5.97 6.43 12.88
C LEU A 53 -7.11 5.83 13.70
N GLU A 54 -8.30 6.41 13.64
CA GLU A 54 -9.47 5.87 14.31
C GLU A 54 -9.80 4.45 13.80
N TYR A 55 -9.76 4.26 12.49
CA TYR A 55 -10.02 2.96 11.88
C TYR A 55 -9.02 1.88 12.32
N ILE A 56 -7.71 2.17 12.27
CA ILE A 56 -6.69 1.17 12.63
C ILE A 56 -6.60 0.95 14.14
N SER A 57 -6.87 1.97 14.97
CA SER A 57 -6.79 1.85 16.42
C SER A 57 -7.81 0.88 17.01
N LYS A 58 -8.94 0.67 16.32
CA LYS A 58 -9.95 -0.35 16.65
C LYS A 58 -9.45 -1.77 16.41
N LYS A 59 -8.40 -1.95 15.59
CA LYS A 59 -7.91 -3.26 15.14
C LYS A 59 -6.53 -3.62 15.69
N ILE A 60 -5.66 -2.64 15.84
CA ILE A 60 -4.26 -2.83 16.27
C ILE A 60 -3.87 -1.81 17.35
N LYS A 61 -3.02 -2.23 18.28
CA LYS A 61 -2.44 -1.34 19.29
C LYS A 61 -1.30 -0.49 18.71
N PRO A 62 -0.98 0.68 19.31
CA PRO A 62 0.19 1.48 18.92
C PRO A 62 1.47 0.66 18.85
N ASN A 63 2.31 0.94 17.86
CA ASN A 63 3.59 0.25 17.61
C ASN A 63 3.49 -1.28 17.38
N LYS A 64 2.34 -1.77 16.90
CA LYS A 64 2.16 -3.19 16.55
C LYS A 64 1.86 -3.42 15.07
N GLY A 65 1.27 -2.45 14.38
CA GLY A 65 0.96 -2.56 12.95
C GLY A 65 2.21 -2.43 12.10
N ILE A 66 2.47 -3.40 11.24
CA ILE A 66 3.58 -3.39 10.28
C ILE A 66 3.04 -2.92 8.93
N LEU A 67 3.65 -1.88 8.38
CA LEU A 67 3.34 -1.41 7.04
C LEU A 67 3.86 -2.42 6.01
N CYS A 68 3.00 -2.85 5.08
CA CYS A 68 3.31 -3.88 4.10
C CYS A 68 2.81 -3.49 2.71
N GLY A 69 3.58 -3.78 1.67
CA GLY A 69 3.23 -3.53 0.27
C GLY A 69 4.43 -3.60 -0.66
N ASN A 70 4.22 -3.31 -1.94
CA ASN A 70 5.30 -3.20 -2.92
C ASN A 70 5.97 -1.82 -2.83
N SER A 71 7.31 -1.80 -2.74
CA SER A 71 8.11 -0.57 -2.56
C SER A 71 7.60 0.32 -1.42
N ILE A 72 7.13 -0.30 -0.37
CA ILE A 72 6.38 0.30 0.74
C ILE A 72 7.16 1.39 1.49
N TRP A 73 8.47 1.43 1.33
CA TRP A 73 9.31 2.50 1.84
C TRP A 73 8.95 3.87 1.23
N VAL A 74 8.42 3.90 0.00
CA VAL A 74 7.95 5.13 -0.66
C VAL A 74 6.72 5.65 0.07
N ASP A 75 5.73 4.78 0.31
CA ASP A 75 4.53 5.13 1.08
C ASP A 75 4.88 5.63 2.46
N ARG A 76 5.84 4.97 3.14
CA ARG A 76 6.29 5.42 4.46
C ARG A 76 6.92 6.81 4.43
N LYS A 77 7.65 7.18 3.37
CA LYS A 77 8.16 8.56 3.22
C LYS A 77 7.03 9.57 3.13
N PHE A 78 5.98 9.26 2.37
CA PHE A 78 4.79 10.11 2.29
C PHE A 78 4.07 10.20 3.63
N LEU A 79 3.82 9.07 4.31
CA LEU A 79 3.22 9.07 5.64
C LEU A 79 4.01 9.92 6.64
N LYS A 80 5.33 9.81 6.65
CA LYS A 80 6.19 10.60 7.54
C LYS A 80 6.06 12.09 7.29
N LYS A 81 5.87 12.51 6.03
CA LYS A 81 5.76 13.91 5.63
C LYS A 81 4.34 14.44 5.83
N GLU A 82 3.35 13.71 5.37
CA GLU A 82 1.97 14.20 5.21
C GLU A 82 1.04 13.74 6.35
N MET A 83 1.34 12.59 6.99
CA MET A 83 0.52 11.97 8.05
C MET A 83 1.39 11.50 9.23
N PRO A 84 2.13 12.40 9.90
CA PRO A 84 3.13 12.01 10.90
C PRO A 84 2.56 11.31 12.14
N LEU A 85 1.30 11.55 12.50
CA LEU A 85 0.66 10.85 13.61
C LEU A 85 0.37 9.39 13.26
N LEU A 86 -0.06 9.14 12.02
CA LEU A 86 -0.27 7.79 11.51
C LEU A 86 1.06 7.04 11.42
N GLU A 87 2.10 7.67 10.91
CA GLU A 87 3.43 7.06 10.83
C GLU A 87 3.97 6.67 12.20
N LYS A 88 3.84 7.52 13.22
CA LYS A 88 4.23 7.23 14.61
C LYS A 88 3.41 6.12 15.26
N TYR A 89 2.17 5.93 14.83
CA TYR A 89 1.31 4.87 15.36
C TYR A 89 1.78 3.48 14.90
N LEU A 90 2.38 3.40 13.71
CA LEU A 90 2.85 2.15 13.11
C LEU A 90 4.18 1.69 13.74
N PHE A 91 4.44 0.40 13.65
CA PHE A 91 5.73 -0.15 14.02
C PHE A 91 6.80 0.30 13.02
N TYR A 92 8.04 0.48 13.47
CA TYR A 92 9.10 1.03 12.62
C TYR A 92 9.53 0.09 11.47
N ARG A 93 9.31 -1.22 11.61
CA ARG A 93 9.63 -2.20 10.55
C ARG A 93 8.57 -2.19 9.45
N MET A 94 8.98 -2.69 8.29
CA MET A 94 8.13 -2.84 7.10
C MET A 94 8.31 -4.23 6.51
N ILE A 95 7.29 -4.68 5.77
CA ILE A 95 7.40 -5.84 4.88
C ILE A 95 7.29 -5.31 3.45
N ASP A 96 8.43 -5.27 2.76
CA ASP A 96 8.48 -4.84 1.36
C ASP A 96 8.44 -6.07 0.45
N VAL A 97 7.30 -6.26 -0.21
CA VAL A 97 7.07 -7.39 -1.12
C VAL A 97 8.03 -7.32 -2.32
N SER A 98 8.35 -6.10 -2.78
CA SER A 98 9.31 -5.92 -3.88
C SER A 98 10.71 -6.46 -3.52
N SER A 99 11.15 -6.30 -2.27
CA SER A 99 12.45 -6.85 -1.83
C SER A 99 12.47 -8.39 -1.85
N ILE A 100 11.35 -9.02 -1.47
CA ILE A 100 11.23 -10.48 -1.54
C ILE A 100 11.28 -10.95 -3.00
N LYS A 101 10.56 -10.26 -3.90
CA LYS A 101 10.59 -10.56 -5.34
C LYS A 101 11.98 -10.46 -5.92
N GLU A 102 12.72 -9.41 -5.59
CA GLU A 102 14.09 -9.20 -6.04
C GLU A 102 15.01 -10.35 -5.61
N LEU A 103 14.86 -10.86 -4.38
CA LEU A 103 15.62 -12.02 -3.91
C LEU A 103 15.23 -13.28 -4.69
N VAL A 104 13.95 -13.56 -4.81
CA VAL A 104 13.45 -14.73 -5.54
C VAL A 104 13.92 -14.71 -6.99
N GLN A 105 13.85 -13.59 -7.69
CA GLN A 105 14.30 -13.48 -9.07
C GLN A 105 15.80 -13.73 -9.24
N ARG A 106 16.61 -13.34 -8.26
CA ARG A 106 18.06 -13.59 -8.27
C ARG A 106 18.45 -15.03 -7.96
N TRP A 107 17.70 -15.66 -7.05
CA TRP A 107 17.97 -17.04 -6.64
C TRP A 107 17.33 -18.06 -7.57
N TYR A 108 16.24 -17.70 -8.24
CA TYR A 108 15.46 -18.54 -9.15
C TYR A 108 15.20 -17.80 -10.46
N PRO A 109 16.21 -17.65 -11.35
CA PRO A 109 16.13 -16.78 -12.54
C PRO A 109 15.03 -17.18 -13.54
N ASP A 110 14.64 -18.45 -13.56
CA ASP A 110 13.62 -18.99 -14.47
C ASP A 110 12.19 -18.79 -13.95
N VAL A 111 12.00 -18.23 -12.75
CA VAL A 111 10.67 -18.04 -12.17
C VAL A 111 9.86 -17.01 -12.94
N LYS A 112 8.61 -17.34 -13.21
CA LYS A 112 7.62 -16.44 -13.81
C LYS A 112 6.66 -15.98 -12.73
N PHE A 113 6.69 -14.69 -12.42
CA PHE A 113 5.75 -14.07 -11.49
C PHE A 113 4.35 -13.94 -12.11
N PRO A 114 3.28 -13.97 -11.31
CA PRO A 114 1.94 -13.66 -11.80
C PRO A 114 1.89 -12.27 -12.44
N GLU A 115 1.14 -12.18 -13.55
CA GLU A 115 0.93 -10.88 -14.20
C GLU A 115 0.05 -9.96 -13.34
N LYS A 116 0.40 -8.67 -13.32
CA LYS A 116 -0.39 -7.64 -12.66
C LYS A 116 -1.26 -6.88 -13.65
N SER A 117 -2.43 -6.44 -13.19
CA SER A 117 -3.21 -5.49 -13.96
C SER A 117 -2.53 -4.12 -13.94
N LYS A 118 -2.60 -3.38 -15.03
CA LYS A 118 -2.01 -2.03 -15.16
C LYS A 118 -3.04 -0.92 -14.87
N THR A 119 -3.93 -1.14 -13.90
CA THR A 119 -5.05 -0.21 -13.67
C THR A 119 -4.70 0.97 -12.77
N HIS A 120 -3.65 0.86 -11.96
CA HIS A 120 -3.18 1.92 -11.04
C HIS A 120 -4.30 2.49 -10.13
N LEU A 121 -5.13 1.59 -9.60
CA LEU A 121 -6.14 1.88 -8.59
C LEU A 121 -5.62 1.40 -7.24
N ALA A 122 -5.49 2.28 -6.25
CA ALA A 122 -4.85 2.00 -4.98
C ALA A 122 -5.36 0.72 -4.29
N MET A 123 -6.68 0.51 -4.21
CA MET A 123 -7.26 -0.69 -3.60
C MET A 123 -6.93 -1.96 -4.38
N LYS A 124 -6.85 -1.87 -5.70
CA LYS A 124 -6.46 -2.99 -6.55
C LYS A 124 -4.98 -3.31 -6.42
N ASP A 125 -4.13 -2.28 -6.39
CA ASP A 125 -2.69 -2.43 -6.20
C ASP A 125 -2.37 -3.06 -4.84
N ILE A 126 -3.11 -2.70 -3.77
CA ILE A 126 -3.03 -3.34 -2.45
C ILE A 126 -3.43 -4.82 -2.55
N SER A 127 -4.54 -5.12 -3.20
CA SER A 127 -5.02 -6.49 -3.40
C SER A 127 -3.99 -7.34 -4.14
N GLU A 128 -3.44 -6.84 -5.24
CA GLU A 128 -2.41 -7.52 -6.01
C GLU A 128 -1.12 -7.73 -5.20
N SER A 129 -0.77 -6.77 -4.33
CA SER A 129 0.40 -6.92 -3.44
C SER A 129 0.20 -8.02 -2.40
N ILE A 130 -1.02 -8.16 -1.88
CA ILE A 130 -1.38 -9.26 -0.96
C ILE A 130 -1.32 -10.61 -1.69
N ASP A 131 -1.94 -10.71 -2.87
CA ASP A 131 -1.99 -11.93 -3.67
C ASP A 131 -0.56 -12.35 -4.08
N GLU A 132 0.30 -11.41 -4.42
CA GLU A 132 1.71 -11.63 -4.73
C GLU A 132 2.52 -12.15 -3.52
N LEU A 133 2.29 -11.59 -2.34
CA LEU A 133 2.94 -12.06 -1.11
C LEU A 133 2.46 -13.47 -0.72
N ILE A 134 1.17 -13.77 -0.92
CA ILE A 134 0.61 -15.12 -0.72
C ILE A 134 1.29 -16.10 -1.68
N TRP A 135 1.36 -15.76 -2.97
CA TRP A 135 2.01 -16.59 -3.98
C TRP A 135 3.48 -16.86 -3.65
N LEU A 136 4.23 -15.81 -3.27
CA LEU A 136 5.64 -15.94 -2.84
C LEU A 136 5.78 -16.89 -1.66
N ARG A 137 4.90 -16.76 -0.65
CA ARG A 137 4.90 -17.64 0.52
C ARG A 137 4.69 -19.10 0.12
N GLU A 138 3.71 -19.36 -0.73
CA GLU A 138 3.35 -20.72 -1.14
C GLU A 138 4.43 -21.40 -1.97
N HIS A 139 5.14 -20.65 -2.81
CA HIS A 139 6.12 -21.23 -3.74
C HIS A 139 7.55 -21.26 -3.20
N PHE A 140 7.92 -20.38 -2.27
CA PHE A 140 9.31 -20.22 -1.84
C PHE A 140 9.53 -20.32 -0.33
N PHE A 141 8.47 -20.16 0.49
CA PHE A 141 8.59 -20.18 1.95
C PHE A 141 7.76 -21.29 2.62
N SER A 142 6.92 -22.00 1.89
CA SER A 142 6.18 -23.14 2.42
C SER A 142 7.10 -24.36 2.49
N ASN A 143 7.71 -24.57 3.64
CA ASN A 143 8.37 -25.83 3.94
C ASN A 143 7.39 -26.69 4.75
N PRO A 144 7.00 -27.91 4.26
CA PRO A 144 6.07 -28.79 4.98
C PRO A 144 6.54 -29.12 6.42
N ASP A 145 7.84 -29.15 6.65
CA ASP A 145 8.44 -29.48 7.95
C ASP A 145 8.35 -28.33 8.98
N TYR A 146 8.03 -27.10 8.55
CA TYR A 146 7.92 -25.92 9.43
C TYR A 146 6.48 -25.55 9.80
N ILE A 147 5.48 -26.18 9.20
CA ILE A 147 4.06 -25.85 9.42
C ILE A 147 3.51 -26.39 10.75
N GLY A 148 4.32 -27.13 11.50
CA GLY A 148 3.89 -27.84 12.69
C GLY A 148 4.01 -27.12 14.04
N ASN A 149 4.54 -25.90 14.12
CA ASN A 149 4.90 -25.26 15.39
C ASN A 149 4.61 -23.74 15.47
N ILE A 150 3.49 -23.27 14.93
CA ILE A 150 2.99 -21.92 15.22
C ILE A 150 1.59 -21.97 15.77
#